data_73d197f592c3a53fcc03cfb1d0bbd76f
#
_entry.id   73d197f592c3a53fcc03cfb1d0bbd76f
#
_cell.length_a   1.000
_cell.length_b   1.000
_cell.length_c   1.000
_cell.angle_alpha   90.00
_cell.angle_beta   90.00
_cell.angle_gamma   90.00
#
_symmetry.space_group_name_H-M   'P 1'
#
loop_
_entity.id
_entity.type
_entity.pdbx_description
1 polymer ?
#
loop_
_entity_poly.entity_id
_entity_poly.type
_entity_poly.pdbx_seq_one_letter_code
_entity_poly.pdbx_strand_id
1 'polypeptide(L)'
;MEISNFIHILARREAKISFRTHINFFTGFFGWFQKLFIKILYPRAAKIIVNSRENRHDLAAYLGIPEQKIEVVYNTIDEEKIMSLSGEALEDQLQKKIRNKRVYITVGRLIKGKHHEIIMDALSYLKNKDWIWLIV
;
A
#
# COMPACT_ATOMS: atom_id res chain seq x y z
N MET A 1 6.78 -1.32 -12.79
CA MET A 1 7.65 -2.09 -11.85
C MET A 1 7.77 -3.55 -12.27
N GLU A 2 6.68 -4.27 -12.57
CA GLU A 2 6.73 -5.69 -12.96
C GLU A 2 7.53 -5.96 -14.23
N ILE A 3 7.41 -5.10 -15.24
CA ILE A 3 8.18 -5.22 -16.50
C ILE A 3 9.69 -5.18 -16.21
N SER A 4 10.13 -4.28 -15.33
CA SER A 4 11.54 -4.19 -14.91
C SER A 4 12.02 -5.48 -14.22
N ASN A 5 11.18 -6.06 -13.35
CA ASN A 5 11.47 -7.34 -12.72
C ASN A 5 11.61 -8.47 -13.74
N PHE A 6 10.72 -8.52 -14.75
CA PHE A 6 10.78 -9.55 -15.79
C PHE A 6 12.08 -9.47 -16.59
N ILE A 7 12.45 -8.26 -17.03
CA ILE A 7 13.71 -8.04 -17.75
C ILE A 7 14.89 -8.45 -16.89
N HIS A 8 14.87 -8.09 -15.61
CA HIS A 8 15.96 -8.40 -14.68
C HIS A 8 16.15 -9.91 -14.47
N ILE A 9 15.04 -10.65 -14.32
CA ILE A 9 15.08 -12.11 -14.18
C ILE A 9 15.61 -12.78 -15.44
N LEU A 10 15.19 -12.28 -16.62
CA LEU A 10 15.62 -12.85 -17.90
C LEU A 10 17.11 -12.56 -18.19
N ALA A 11 17.61 -11.40 -17.74
CA ALA A 11 18.99 -10.96 -17.99
C ALA A 11 20.00 -11.57 -17.01
N ARG A 12 19.58 -11.99 -15.81
CA ARG A 12 20.49 -12.46 -14.74
C ARG A 12 19.93 -13.65 -13.98
N ARG A 13 20.74 -14.71 -13.80
CA ARG A 13 20.38 -15.89 -13.00
C ARG A 13 20.24 -15.60 -11.50
N GLU A 14 20.90 -14.57 -10.99
CA GLU A 14 20.90 -14.17 -9.56
C GLU A 14 20.06 -12.92 -9.31
N ALA A 15 18.97 -12.74 -10.09
CA ALA A 15 18.10 -11.59 -9.94
C ALA A 15 17.43 -11.58 -8.56
N LYS A 16 17.57 -10.46 -7.85
CA LYS A 16 16.75 -10.12 -6.68
C LYS A 16 15.69 -9.15 -7.14
N ILE A 17 14.43 -9.46 -6.88
CA ILE A 17 13.28 -8.69 -7.36
C ILE A 17 12.44 -8.19 -6.20
N SER A 18 11.80 -7.03 -6.38
CA SER A 18 10.88 -6.47 -5.41
C SER A 18 9.44 -6.56 -5.91
N PHE A 19 8.56 -7.10 -5.10
CA PHE A 19 7.12 -7.18 -5.35
C PHE A 19 6.38 -6.38 -4.28
N ARG A 20 5.69 -5.31 -4.68
CA ARG A 20 5.04 -4.36 -3.76
C ARG A 20 3.52 -4.37 -3.82
N THR A 21 2.95 -5.08 -4.79
CA THR A 21 1.52 -5.07 -5.04
C THR A 21 0.94 -6.44 -4.70
N HIS A 22 -0.25 -6.45 -4.10
CA HIS A 22 -0.96 -7.70 -3.84
C HIS A 22 -1.32 -8.37 -5.17
N ILE A 23 -1.15 -9.69 -5.26
CA ILE A 23 -1.39 -10.44 -6.51
C ILE A 23 -2.83 -10.30 -7.03
N ASN A 24 -3.78 -10.08 -6.13
CA ASN A 24 -5.19 -9.91 -6.47
C ASN A 24 -5.53 -8.58 -7.16
N PHE A 25 -4.63 -7.59 -7.14
CA PHE A 25 -4.81 -6.33 -7.87
C PHE A 25 -4.64 -6.47 -9.39
N PHE A 26 -4.02 -7.55 -9.85
CA PHE A 26 -3.89 -7.80 -11.27
C PHE A 26 -5.19 -8.38 -11.84
N THR A 27 -6.02 -7.52 -12.43
CA THR A 27 -7.34 -7.85 -12.99
C THR A 27 -7.41 -7.55 -14.48
N GLY A 28 -8.42 -8.12 -15.17
CA GLY A 28 -8.60 -7.96 -16.61
C GLY A 28 -7.55 -8.70 -17.44
N PHE A 29 -7.62 -8.48 -18.77
CA PHE A 29 -6.78 -9.18 -19.75
C PHE A 29 -5.28 -8.96 -19.51
N PHE A 30 -4.86 -7.70 -19.34
CA PHE A 30 -3.46 -7.38 -19.03
C PHE A 30 -3.03 -7.93 -17.67
N GLY A 31 -3.91 -7.91 -16.67
CA GLY A 31 -3.64 -8.50 -15.36
C GLY A 31 -3.42 -10.01 -15.44
N TRP A 32 -4.16 -10.70 -16.30
CA TRP A 32 -3.97 -12.14 -16.54
C TRP A 32 -2.57 -12.46 -17.09
N PHE A 33 -2.13 -11.72 -18.12
CA PHE A 33 -0.76 -11.87 -18.64
C PHE A 33 0.30 -11.59 -17.57
N GLN A 34 0.14 -10.51 -16.79
CA GLN A 34 1.06 -10.20 -15.70
C GLN A 34 1.14 -11.35 -14.68
N LYS A 35 0.00 -11.91 -14.27
CA LYS A 35 -0.06 -13.06 -13.38
C LYS A 35 0.67 -14.27 -13.96
N LEU A 36 0.48 -14.55 -15.23
CA LEU A 36 1.15 -15.64 -15.92
C LEU A 36 2.67 -15.46 -15.93
N PHE A 37 3.14 -14.26 -16.29
CA PHE A 37 4.58 -13.94 -16.27
C PHE A 37 5.17 -14.01 -14.86
N ILE A 38 4.47 -13.49 -13.86
CA ILE A 38 4.87 -13.60 -12.45
C ILE A 38 5.01 -15.09 -12.07
N LYS A 39 4.01 -15.91 -12.40
CA LYS A 39 4.02 -17.35 -12.07
C LYS A 39 5.16 -18.12 -12.74
N ILE A 40 5.55 -17.74 -13.95
CA ILE A 40 6.60 -18.42 -14.71
C ILE A 40 8.00 -17.89 -14.34
N LEU A 41 8.15 -16.58 -14.17
CA LEU A 41 9.47 -15.96 -14.03
C LEU A 41 9.92 -15.83 -12.58
N TYR A 42 9.03 -15.47 -11.65
CA TYR A 42 9.42 -15.21 -10.26
C TYR A 42 10.06 -16.41 -9.54
N PRO A 43 9.64 -17.66 -9.77
CA PRO A 43 10.34 -18.82 -9.21
C PRO A 43 11.82 -18.93 -9.62
N ARG A 44 12.22 -18.27 -10.74
CA ARG A 44 13.60 -18.23 -11.21
C ARG A 44 14.46 -17.17 -10.51
N ALA A 45 13.85 -16.20 -9.84
CA ALA A 45 14.59 -15.19 -9.09
C ALA A 45 15.37 -15.85 -7.94
N ALA A 46 16.57 -15.33 -7.67
CA ALA A 46 17.37 -15.79 -6.54
C ALA A 46 16.69 -15.45 -5.20
N LYS A 47 16.08 -14.27 -5.11
CA LYS A 47 15.35 -13.80 -3.94
C LYS A 47 14.20 -12.88 -4.38
N ILE A 48 13.08 -12.98 -3.69
CA ILE A 48 11.93 -12.10 -3.88
C ILE A 48 11.77 -11.26 -2.61
N ILE A 49 11.61 -9.97 -2.74
CA ILE A 49 11.41 -9.04 -1.62
C ILE A 49 9.98 -8.54 -1.66
N VAL A 50 9.29 -8.61 -0.54
CA VAL A 50 7.93 -8.08 -0.35
C VAL A 50 7.89 -7.12 0.84
N ASN A 51 6.84 -6.32 0.93
CA ASN A 51 6.72 -5.29 1.97
C ASN A 51 5.81 -5.69 3.15
N SER A 52 5.23 -6.89 3.14
CA SER A 52 4.44 -7.39 4.27
C SER A 52 4.47 -8.92 4.36
N ARG A 53 4.11 -9.45 5.52
CA ARG A 53 4.01 -10.90 5.76
C ARG A 53 2.87 -11.52 4.98
N GLU A 54 1.75 -10.82 4.85
CA GLU A 54 0.59 -11.24 4.07
C GLU A 54 0.97 -11.40 2.60
N ASN A 55 1.66 -10.40 2.03
CA ASN A 55 2.15 -10.50 0.65
C ASN A 55 3.13 -11.66 0.46
N ARG A 56 3.95 -12.00 1.48
CA ARG A 56 4.83 -13.17 1.42
C ARG A 56 4.02 -14.46 1.33
N HIS A 57 3.05 -14.62 2.23
CA HIS A 57 2.21 -15.82 2.27
C HIS A 57 1.42 -16.01 0.97
N ASP A 58 0.72 -14.98 0.53
CA ASP A 58 -0.10 -15.02 -0.68
C ASP A 58 0.72 -15.28 -1.95
N LEU A 59 1.89 -14.63 -2.04
CA LEU A 59 2.76 -14.80 -3.19
C LEU A 59 3.41 -16.18 -3.19
N ALA A 60 3.83 -16.71 -2.05
CA ALA A 60 4.38 -18.07 -1.93
C ALA A 60 3.35 -19.11 -2.35
N ALA A 61 2.12 -19.01 -1.86
CA ALA A 61 1.02 -19.88 -2.22
C ALA A 61 0.70 -19.81 -3.72
N TYR A 62 0.65 -18.58 -4.27
CA TYR A 62 0.37 -18.38 -5.70
C TYR A 62 1.45 -18.95 -6.61
N LEU A 63 2.73 -18.81 -6.23
CA LEU A 63 3.88 -19.29 -7.00
C LEU A 63 4.17 -20.77 -6.79
N GLY A 64 3.68 -21.38 -5.71
CA GLY A 64 4.03 -22.74 -5.30
C GLY A 64 5.50 -22.87 -4.87
N ILE A 65 6.05 -21.84 -4.22
CA ILE A 65 7.45 -21.83 -3.76
C ILE A 65 7.53 -21.72 -2.23
N PRO A 66 8.62 -22.19 -1.61
CA PRO A 66 8.80 -22.05 -0.16
C PRO A 66 8.89 -20.56 0.24
N GLU A 67 8.26 -20.21 1.37
CA GLU A 67 8.27 -18.83 1.89
C GLU A 67 9.67 -18.29 2.18
N GLN A 68 10.63 -19.17 2.48
CA GLN A 68 12.03 -18.80 2.74
C GLN A 68 12.71 -18.14 1.53
N LYS A 69 12.16 -18.33 0.34
CA LYS A 69 12.62 -17.65 -0.88
C LYS A 69 12.16 -16.21 -0.97
N ILE A 70 11.17 -15.85 -0.15
CA ILE A 70 10.57 -14.51 -0.11
C ILE A 70 10.96 -13.82 1.20
N GLU A 71 11.61 -12.69 1.08
CA GLU A 71 12.05 -11.87 2.21
C GLU A 71 11.09 -10.71 2.43
N VAL A 72 10.74 -10.45 3.68
CA VAL A 72 9.90 -9.30 4.05
C VAL A 72 10.79 -8.15 4.45
N VAL A 73 10.72 -7.06 3.69
CA VAL A 73 11.38 -5.80 4.00
C VAL A 73 10.29 -4.74 4.10
N TYR A 74 9.95 -4.34 5.31
CA TYR A 74 8.94 -3.31 5.55
C TYR A 74 9.37 -1.97 4.98
N ASN A 75 8.38 -1.14 4.61
CA ASN A 75 8.68 0.25 4.27
C ASN A 75 9.25 0.96 5.49
N THR A 76 10.35 1.66 5.29
CA THR A 76 10.96 2.47 6.35
C THR A 76 10.13 3.71 6.61
N ILE A 77 10.02 4.09 7.88
CA ILE A 77 9.39 5.31 8.36
C ILE A 77 10.45 6.07 9.15
N ASP A 78 10.54 7.36 8.91
CA ASP A 78 11.38 8.27 9.69
C ASP A 78 10.58 8.70 10.93
N GLU A 79 10.69 7.90 12.00
CA GLU A 79 9.93 8.13 13.23
C GLU A 79 10.33 9.45 13.90
N GLU A 80 11.62 9.80 13.90
CA GLU A 80 12.11 11.03 14.51
C GLU A 80 11.51 12.26 13.82
N LYS A 81 11.49 12.25 12.49
CA LYS A 81 10.87 13.31 11.71
C LYS A 81 9.36 13.41 11.95
N ILE A 82 8.66 12.29 12.03
CA ILE A 82 7.22 12.27 12.31
C ILE A 82 6.94 12.84 13.69
N MET A 83 7.71 12.44 14.69
CA MET A 83 7.56 12.94 16.06
C MET A 83 7.86 14.43 16.15
N SER A 84 8.89 14.92 15.48
CA SER A 84 9.19 16.34 15.38
C SER A 84 8.04 17.14 14.77
N LEU A 85 7.56 16.71 13.59
CA LEU A 85 6.46 17.36 12.88
C LEU A 85 5.13 17.30 13.65
N SER A 86 4.89 16.23 14.40
CA SER A 86 3.65 16.09 15.20
C SER A 86 3.55 17.11 16.34
N GLY A 87 4.67 17.66 16.77
CA GLY A 87 4.72 18.73 17.77
C GLY A 87 4.54 20.14 17.22
N GLU A 88 4.48 20.31 15.91
CA GLU A 88 4.29 21.62 15.30
C GLU A 88 2.87 22.17 15.52
N ALA A 89 2.78 23.48 15.74
CA ALA A 89 1.49 24.13 15.88
C ALA A 89 0.71 24.09 14.55
N LEU A 90 -0.58 23.81 14.64
CA LEU A 90 -1.46 23.93 13.48
C LEU A 90 -1.69 25.40 13.13
N GLU A 91 -1.95 25.65 11.86
CA GLU A 91 -2.37 26.97 11.41
C GLU A 91 -3.59 27.48 12.21
N ASP A 92 -3.59 28.75 12.59
CA ASP A 92 -4.65 29.37 13.41
C ASP A 92 -6.06 29.15 12.82
N GLN A 93 -6.19 29.21 11.50
CA GLN A 93 -7.48 29.00 10.83
C GLN A 93 -7.97 27.56 10.98
N LEU A 94 -7.09 26.58 10.86
CA LEU A 94 -7.42 25.17 11.03
C LEU A 94 -7.74 24.88 12.49
N GLN A 95 -6.93 25.40 13.41
CA GLN A 95 -7.13 25.23 14.85
C GLN A 95 -8.51 25.77 15.29
N LYS A 96 -8.92 26.94 14.78
CA LYS A 96 -10.25 27.51 15.04
C LYS A 96 -11.37 26.63 14.50
N LYS A 97 -11.20 26.05 13.30
CA LYS A 97 -12.21 25.19 12.66
C LYS A 97 -12.44 23.87 13.40
N ILE A 98 -11.39 23.27 13.96
CA ILE A 98 -11.47 21.97 14.63
C ILE A 98 -11.79 22.07 16.13
N ARG A 99 -11.70 23.26 16.70
CA ARG A 99 -11.94 23.50 18.12
C ARG A 99 -13.34 23.03 18.52
N ASN A 100 -13.42 22.23 19.58
CA ASN A 100 -14.64 21.64 20.11
C ASN A 100 -15.39 20.71 19.13
N LYS A 101 -14.70 20.21 18.09
CA LYS A 101 -15.29 19.26 17.15
C LYS A 101 -14.59 17.90 17.25
N ARG A 102 -15.33 16.84 16.94
CA ARG A 102 -14.73 15.53 16.68
C ARG A 102 -14.08 15.56 15.29
N VAL A 103 -12.77 15.34 15.24
CA VAL A 103 -12.02 15.38 14.00
C VAL A 103 -11.82 13.98 13.46
N TYR A 104 -12.24 13.74 12.22
CA TYR A 104 -11.90 12.57 11.44
C TYR A 104 -10.84 12.96 10.41
N ILE A 105 -9.83 12.13 10.22
CA ILE A 105 -8.74 12.41 9.27
C ILE A 105 -8.60 11.23 8.32
N THR A 106 -8.53 11.54 7.03
CA THR A 106 -8.13 10.59 5.99
C THR A 106 -6.92 11.11 5.27
N VAL A 107 -5.85 10.32 5.27
CA VAL A 107 -4.62 10.66 4.56
C VAL A 107 -4.56 9.86 3.27
N GLY A 108 -4.50 10.55 2.12
CA GLY A 108 -4.39 9.87 0.84
C GLY A 108 -5.00 10.64 -0.34
N ARG A 109 -4.63 10.20 -1.55
CA ARG A 109 -5.10 10.82 -2.79
C ARG A 109 -6.61 10.68 -2.96
N LEU A 110 -7.26 11.71 -3.52
CA LEU A 110 -8.69 11.69 -3.88
C LEU A 110 -8.94 10.83 -5.13
N ILE A 111 -8.87 9.51 -4.96
CA ILE A 111 -9.14 8.53 -6.02
C ILE A 111 -10.15 7.48 -5.53
N LYS A 112 -10.89 6.86 -6.45
CA LYS A 112 -11.93 5.86 -6.13
C LYS A 112 -11.42 4.74 -5.21
N GLY A 113 -10.19 4.28 -5.38
CA GLY A 113 -9.60 3.21 -4.56
C GLY A 113 -9.33 3.59 -3.09
N LYS A 114 -9.60 4.85 -2.68
CA LYS A 114 -9.55 5.29 -1.28
C LYS A 114 -10.93 5.39 -0.63
N HIS A 115 -11.99 5.15 -1.40
CA HIS A 115 -13.35 5.01 -0.91
C HIS A 115 -13.86 6.18 -0.04
N HIS A 116 -13.47 7.42 -0.41
CA HIS A 116 -13.89 8.62 0.31
C HIS A 116 -15.43 8.77 0.33
N GLU A 117 -16.09 8.34 -0.73
CA GLU A 117 -17.56 8.30 -0.82
C GLU A 117 -18.19 7.44 0.28
N ILE A 118 -17.61 6.28 0.59
CA ILE A 118 -18.11 5.40 1.66
C ILE A 118 -17.93 6.05 3.03
N ILE A 119 -16.81 6.74 3.24
CA ILE A 119 -16.56 7.48 4.49
C ILE A 119 -17.57 8.62 4.63
N MET A 120 -17.84 9.36 3.56
CA MET A 120 -18.80 10.46 3.56
C MET A 120 -20.21 9.96 3.87
N ASP A 121 -20.62 8.86 3.24
CA ASP A 121 -21.91 8.22 3.52
C ASP A 121 -21.99 7.79 4.99
N ALA A 122 -20.98 7.12 5.51
CA ALA A 122 -20.94 6.71 6.92
C ALA A 122 -21.04 7.91 7.88
N LEU A 123 -20.31 9.01 7.60
CA LEU A 123 -20.37 10.22 8.41
C LEU A 123 -21.76 10.91 8.34
N SER A 124 -22.51 10.76 7.24
CA SER A 124 -23.84 11.33 7.10
C SER A 124 -24.86 10.76 8.09
N TYR A 125 -24.67 9.50 8.54
CA TYR A 125 -25.52 8.84 9.53
C TYR A 125 -25.28 9.29 10.97
N LEU A 126 -24.22 10.07 11.23
CA LEU A 126 -23.95 10.57 12.58
C LEU A 126 -25.03 11.58 13.01
N LYS A 127 -25.72 11.30 14.12
CA LYS A 127 -26.77 12.16 14.66
C LYS A 127 -26.23 13.51 15.13
N ASN A 128 -25.06 13.49 15.81
CA ASN A 128 -24.37 14.71 16.22
C ASN A 128 -23.58 15.25 15.03
N LYS A 129 -23.74 16.54 14.73
CA LYS A 129 -23.06 17.25 13.64
C LYS A 129 -21.82 18.04 14.10
N ASP A 130 -21.42 17.93 15.37
CA ASP A 130 -20.20 18.56 15.90
C ASP A 130 -18.93 17.78 15.51
N TRP A 131 -18.77 17.58 14.22
CA TRP A 131 -17.61 16.95 13.66
C TRP A 131 -17.09 17.68 12.40
N ILE A 132 -15.86 17.40 12.07
CA ILE A 132 -15.19 17.85 10.84
C ILE A 132 -14.40 16.67 10.28
N TRP A 133 -14.41 16.55 8.97
CA TRP A 133 -13.60 15.57 8.26
C TRP A 133 -12.51 16.29 7.46
N LEU A 134 -11.26 15.97 7.76
CA LEU A 134 -10.08 16.47 7.08
C LEU A 134 -9.58 15.42 6.10
N ILE A 135 -9.36 15.81 4.86
CA ILE A 135 -8.76 14.98 3.82
C ILE A 135 -7.41 15.61 3.48
N VAL A 136 -6.31 14.85 3.66
CA VAL A 136 -4.93 15.31 3.53
C VAL A 136 -4.19 14.49 2.46
#